data_8723796e50c029e726604bcd1accc0cc
#
_entry.id   8723796e50c029e726604bcd1accc0cc
#
_cell.length_a   1.000
_cell.length_b   1.000
_cell.length_c   1.000
_cell.angle_alpha   90.00
_cell.angle_beta   90.00
_cell.angle_gamma   90.00
#
_symmetry.space_group_name_H-M   'P 1'
#
loop_
_entity.id
_entity.type
_entity.pdbx_description
1 polymer ?
#
loop_
_entity_poly.entity_id
_entity_poly.type
_entity_poly.pdbx_seq_one_letter_code
_entity_poly.pdbx_strand_id
1 'polypeptide(L)'
;PTEVILTGGDYRDNTNTFVGPITNLVLGKLKYNKAFISCNGIYNSSITTYSLEEGESQQIALDNSKNKYLLADHKKFNRADFYIYYDLFNFDTLITDNTIDEEVLAHYKQYVQIETV
;
A
#
# COMPACT_ATOMS: atom_id res chain seq x y z
N PRO A 1 15.67 -18.09 -11.77
CA PRO A 1 15.72 -17.50 -10.44
C PRO A 1 15.48 -16.00 -10.49
N THR A 2 14.83 -15.46 -9.47
CA THR A 2 14.53 -14.06 -9.37
C THR A 2 15.64 -13.33 -8.62
N GLU A 3 16.10 -12.22 -9.17
CA GLU A 3 17.01 -11.34 -8.45
C GLU A 3 16.24 -10.58 -7.37
N VAL A 4 16.79 -10.52 -6.15
CA VAL A 4 16.16 -9.88 -5.01
C VAL A 4 17.09 -8.82 -4.44
N ILE A 5 16.55 -7.62 -4.24
CA ILE A 5 17.28 -6.51 -3.63
C ILE A 5 16.52 -6.10 -2.36
N LEU A 6 17.22 -6.11 -1.23
CA LEU A 6 16.68 -5.61 0.03
C LEU A 6 17.18 -4.18 0.25
N THR A 7 16.28 -3.31 0.69
CA THR A 7 16.64 -1.89 0.90
C THR A 7 17.59 -1.70 2.07
N GLY A 8 17.48 -2.58 3.09
CA GLY A 8 18.13 -2.31 4.36
C GLY A 8 17.45 -1.16 5.09
N GLY A 9 18.05 -0.74 6.19
CA GLY A 9 17.51 0.29 7.06
C GLY A 9 17.20 -0.26 8.45
N ASP A 10 16.35 0.44 9.18
CA ASP A 10 15.92 -0.01 10.52
C ASP A 10 14.92 -1.15 10.36
N TYR A 11 15.26 -2.31 10.89
CA TYR A 11 14.42 -3.49 10.77
C TYR A 11 13.42 -3.57 11.92
N ARG A 12 12.14 -3.72 11.56
CA ARG A 12 11.07 -3.94 12.53
C ARG A 12 10.66 -5.39 12.50
N ASP A 13 10.99 -6.12 13.56
CA ASP A 13 10.77 -7.56 13.64
C ASP A 13 9.30 -7.93 13.80
N ASN A 14 8.48 -7.08 14.40
CA ASN A 14 7.05 -7.35 14.57
C ASN A 14 6.26 -7.31 13.24
N THR A 15 6.75 -6.58 12.25
CA THR A 15 6.13 -6.49 10.93
C THR A 15 7.03 -7.00 9.81
N ASN A 16 8.27 -7.38 10.13
CA ASN A 16 9.27 -7.83 9.16
C ASN A 16 9.50 -6.80 8.05
N THR A 17 9.62 -5.52 8.43
CA THR A 17 9.79 -4.43 7.47
C THR A 17 11.05 -3.64 7.75
N PHE A 18 11.59 -3.02 6.70
CA PHE A 18 12.62 -2.00 6.82
C PHE A 18 11.97 -0.63 6.75
N VAL A 19 12.37 0.27 7.62
CA VAL A 19 11.87 1.64 7.67
C VAL A 19 12.98 2.62 7.99
N GLY A 20 12.67 3.91 7.89
CA GLY A 20 13.56 4.97 8.33
C GLY A 20 14.40 5.58 7.23
N PRO A 21 15.36 6.47 7.61
CA PRO A 21 16.08 7.30 6.63
C PRO A 21 16.86 6.50 5.60
N ILE A 22 17.49 5.39 5.98
CA ILE A 22 18.29 4.58 5.06
C ILE A 22 17.38 3.92 4.03
N THR A 23 16.29 3.29 4.49
CA THR A 23 15.28 2.70 3.60
C THR A 23 14.75 3.74 2.62
N ASN A 24 14.39 4.91 3.13
CA ASN A 24 13.82 5.98 2.33
C ASN A 24 14.80 6.52 1.30
N LEU A 25 16.09 6.61 1.66
CA LEU A 25 17.13 7.01 0.73
C LEU A 25 17.23 6.06 -0.46
N VAL A 26 17.23 4.76 -0.19
CA VAL A 26 17.29 3.73 -1.24
C VAL A 26 16.05 3.80 -2.12
N LEU A 27 14.85 3.80 -1.50
CA LEU A 27 13.59 3.83 -2.23
C LEU A 27 13.47 5.07 -3.12
N GLY A 28 13.95 6.21 -2.64
CA GLY A 28 13.85 7.47 -3.36
C GLY A 28 14.81 7.61 -4.55
N LYS A 29 15.82 6.75 -4.62
CA LYS A 29 16.83 6.80 -5.70
C LYS A 29 16.49 5.90 -6.88
N LEU A 30 15.50 5.05 -6.76
CA LEU A 30 15.16 4.05 -7.77
C LEU A 30 13.80 4.35 -8.38
N LYS A 31 13.62 3.93 -9.63
CA LYS A 31 12.32 3.96 -10.32
C LYS A 31 11.87 2.53 -10.51
N TYR A 32 10.58 2.30 -10.33
CA TYR A 32 10.00 0.96 -10.36
C TYR A 32 8.95 0.84 -11.45
N ASN A 33 8.89 -0.30 -12.10
CA ASN A 33 7.80 -0.57 -13.05
C ASN A 33 6.50 -0.78 -12.32
N LYS A 34 6.52 -1.52 -11.21
CA LYS A 34 5.33 -1.85 -10.43
C LYS A 34 5.64 -1.79 -8.94
N ALA A 35 4.69 -1.30 -8.18
CA ALA A 35 4.69 -1.40 -6.72
C ALA A 35 3.47 -2.19 -6.28
N PHE A 36 3.69 -3.14 -5.39
CA PHE A 36 2.63 -3.90 -4.72
C PHE A 36 2.75 -3.60 -3.24
N ILE A 37 1.73 -2.98 -2.68
CA ILE A 37 1.72 -2.64 -1.25
C ILE A 37 0.42 -3.09 -0.60
N SER A 38 0.44 -3.13 0.72
CA SER A 38 -0.75 -3.35 1.53
C SER A 38 -0.94 -2.16 2.47
N CYS A 39 -2.05 -2.14 3.19
CA CYS A 39 -2.36 -1.08 4.15
C CYS A 39 -3.05 -1.67 5.37
N ASN A 40 -3.18 -0.87 6.41
CA ASN A 40 -3.94 -1.27 7.59
C ASN A 40 -5.41 -0.92 7.48
N GLY A 41 -5.75 0.15 6.77
CA GLY A 41 -7.13 0.55 6.61
C GLY A 41 -7.37 1.33 5.33
N ILE A 42 -8.60 1.23 4.85
CA ILE A 42 -9.11 1.95 3.67
C ILE A 42 -10.39 2.65 4.10
N TYR A 43 -10.42 3.95 3.95
CA TYR A 43 -11.61 4.73 4.31
C TYR A 43 -11.88 5.76 3.22
N ASN A 44 -12.98 5.56 2.49
CA ASN A 44 -13.30 6.35 1.30
C ASN A 44 -12.09 6.36 0.34
N SER A 45 -11.59 7.53 -0.06
CA SER A 45 -10.46 7.61 -0.98
C SER A 45 -9.09 7.45 -0.31
N SER A 46 -9.03 7.30 1.01
CA SER A 46 -7.76 7.30 1.74
C SER A 46 -7.29 5.91 2.12
N ILE A 47 -5.99 5.66 1.98
CA ILE A 47 -5.38 4.49 2.60
C ILE A 47 -4.53 4.91 3.79
N THR A 48 -4.58 4.11 4.84
CA THR A 48 -4.03 4.47 6.13
C THR A 48 -3.19 3.36 6.74
N THR A 49 -2.32 3.76 7.65
CA THR A 49 -1.53 2.84 8.44
C THR A 49 -1.41 3.38 9.87
N TYR A 50 -1.13 2.51 10.82
CA TYR A 50 -0.84 2.94 12.18
C TYR A 50 0.63 3.32 12.38
N SER A 51 1.50 3.04 11.41
CA SER A 51 2.93 3.34 11.50
C SER A 51 3.29 4.47 10.53
N LEU A 52 3.64 5.62 11.08
CA LEU A 52 4.10 6.76 10.29
C LEU A 52 5.30 6.39 9.41
N GLU A 53 6.26 5.67 9.98
CA GLU A 53 7.50 5.32 9.27
C GLU A 53 7.25 4.36 8.12
N GLU A 54 6.37 3.37 8.30
CA GLU A 54 6.02 2.45 7.21
C GLU A 54 5.26 3.19 6.11
N GLY A 55 4.34 4.08 6.49
CA GLY A 55 3.60 4.89 5.53
C GLY A 55 4.51 5.80 4.71
N GLU A 56 5.49 6.43 5.32
CA GLU A 56 6.46 7.26 4.61
C GLU A 56 7.25 6.48 3.59
N SER A 57 7.75 5.31 3.96
CA SER A 57 8.53 4.45 3.05
C SER A 57 7.67 3.99 1.88
N GLN A 58 6.43 3.57 2.14
CA GLN A 58 5.52 3.15 1.09
C GLN A 58 5.15 4.29 0.16
N GLN A 59 4.94 5.49 0.68
CA GLN A 59 4.64 6.66 -0.12
C GLN A 59 5.78 6.97 -1.10
N ILE A 60 7.02 6.89 -0.65
CA ILE A 60 8.18 7.12 -1.51
C ILE A 60 8.24 6.08 -2.63
N ALA A 61 8.04 4.80 -2.29
CA ALA A 61 8.05 3.73 -3.28
C ALA A 61 6.94 3.92 -4.32
N LEU A 62 5.74 4.28 -3.87
CA LEU A 62 4.60 4.53 -4.76
C LEU A 62 4.85 5.72 -5.67
N ASP A 63 5.39 6.82 -5.15
CA ASP A 63 5.69 8.01 -5.95
C ASP A 63 6.70 7.73 -7.05
N ASN A 64 7.56 6.73 -6.87
CA ASN A 64 8.58 6.35 -7.84
C ASN A 64 8.16 5.17 -8.72
N SER A 65 6.92 4.73 -8.65
CA SER A 65 6.43 3.58 -9.39
C SER A 65 5.51 4.00 -10.53
N LYS A 66 5.68 3.33 -11.67
CA LYS A 66 4.84 3.58 -12.85
C LYS A 66 3.44 3.04 -12.66
N ASN A 67 3.33 1.81 -12.18
CA ASN A 67 2.04 1.16 -11.91
C ASN A 67 1.95 0.80 -10.44
N LYS A 68 0.77 1.00 -9.85
CA LYS A 68 0.57 0.89 -8.41
C LYS A 68 -0.59 -0.05 -8.12
N TYR A 69 -0.33 -1.07 -7.31
CA TYR A 69 -1.31 -2.08 -6.93
C TYR A 69 -1.43 -2.16 -5.42
N LEU A 70 -2.66 -2.10 -4.92
CA LEU A 70 -2.96 -2.23 -3.51
C LEU A 70 -3.56 -3.61 -3.25
N LEU A 71 -2.96 -4.35 -2.32
CA LEU A 71 -3.46 -5.65 -1.90
C LEU A 71 -4.01 -5.53 -0.49
N ALA A 72 -5.30 -5.78 -0.32
CA ALA A 72 -5.95 -5.65 0.97
C ALA A 72 -7.09 -6.65 1.07
N ASP A 73 -7.17 -7.36 2.20
CA ASP A 73 -8.29 -8.24 2.44
C ASP A 73 -9.55 -7.42 2.79
N HIS A 74 -10.71 -8.07 2.78
CA HIS A 74 -12.00 -7.39 2.99
C HIS A 74 -12.10 -6.68 4.34
N LYS A 75 -11.31 -7.10 5.34
CA LYS A 75 -11.36 -6.51 6.68
C LYS A 75 -10.73 -5.13 6.77
N LYS A 76 -9.99 -4.73 5.75
CA LYS A 76 -9.33 -3.42 5.72
C LYS A 76 -10.27 -2.29 5.34
N PHE A 77 -11.40 -2.60 4.71
CA PHE A 77 -12.33 -1.58 4.23
C PHE A 77 -13.11 -0.92 5.36
N ASN A 78 -13.43 0.36 5.19
CA ASN A 78 -14.17 1.17 6.16
C ASN A 78 -13.43 1.31 7.50
N ARG A 79 -12.12 1.29 7.44
CA ARG A 79 -11.25 1.41 8.59
C ARG A 79 -10.24 2.53 8.37
N ALA A 80 -10.19 3.48 9.30
CA ALA A 80 -9.25 4.59 9.26
C ALA A 80 -8.28 4.46 10.43
N ASP A 81 -7.01 4.30 10.12
CA ASP A 81 -5.94 4.26 11.11
C ASP A 81 -5.26 5.62 11.22
N PHE A 82 -4.21 5.71 12.03
CA PHE A 82 -3.59 6.93 12.48
C PHE A 82 -3.09 7.84 11.35
N TYR A 83 -2.46 7.27 10.33
CA TYR A 83 -1.75 8.06 9.32
C TYR A 83 -2.30 7.79 7.92
N ILE A 84 -2.79 8.86 7.26
CA ILE A 84 -3.22 8.80 5.86
C ILE A 84 -1.97 9.04 5.01
N TYR A 85 -1.62 8.08 4.14
CA TYR A 85 -0.38 8.22 3.39
C TYR A 85 -0.52 8.13 1.88
N TYR A 86 -1.69 7.77 1.36
CA TYR A 86 -1.90 7.75 -0.09
C TYR A 86 -3.39 7.79 -0.40
N ASP A 87 -3.71 8.03 -1.68
CA ASP A 87 -5.08 8.14 -2.17
C ASP A 87 -5.39 7.01 -3.15
N LEU A 88 -6.57 6.41 -3.02
CA LEU A 88 -7.00 5.32 -3.90
C LEU A 88 -7.02 5.71 -5.37
N PHE A 89 -7.32 6.97 -5.69
CA PHE A 89 -7.33 7.44 -7.08
C PHE A 89 -5.98 7.28 -7.78
N ASN A 90 -4.91 7.18 -7.03
CA ASN A 90 -3.56 7.06 -7.58
C ASN A 90 -3.13 5.62 -7.84
N PHE A 91 -3.97 4.64 -7.49
CA PHE A 91 -3.70 3.24 -7.76
C PHE A 91 -4.33 2.80 -9.08
N ASP A 92 -3.65 1.91 -9.78
CA ASP A 92 -4.19 1.30 -11.00
C ASP A 92 -5.25 0.25 -10.64
N THR A 93 -4.98 -0.56 -9.62
CA THR A 93 -5.88 -1.64 -9.21
C THR A 93 -5.76 -1.92 -7.73
N LEU A 94 -6.89 -2.20 -7.10
CA LEU A 94 -6.97 -2.76 -5.75
C LEU A 94 -7.38 -4.23 -5.88
N ILE A 95 -6.64 -5.12 -5.25
CA ILE A 95 -6.92 -6.56 -5.27
C ILE A 95 -7.36 -6.97 -3.88
N THR A 96 -8.53 -7.58 -3.79
CA THR A 96 -9.09 -8.05 -2.52
C THR A 96 -9.67 -9.45 -2.68
N ASP A 97 -10.08 -10.06 -1.57
CA ASP A 97 -10.69 -11.38 -1.58
C ASP A 97 -12.18 -11.31 -1.96
N ASN A 98 -12.71 -12.44 -2.42
CA ASN A 98 -14.07 -12.51 -2.94
C ASN A 98 -15.16 -12.57 -1.87
N THR A 99 -14.79 -12.54 -0.59
CA THR A 99 -15.75 -12.47 0.51
C THR A 99 -16.15 -11.05 0.88
N ILE A 100 -15.63 -10.06 0.17
CA ILE A 100 -16.01 -8.66 0.39
C ILE A 100 -17.53 -8.48 0.16
N ASP A 101 -18.16 -7.68 1.03
CA ASP A 101 -19.57 -7.33 0.90
C ASP A 101 -19.82 -6.55 -0.41
N GLU A 102 -20.89 -6.90 -1.11
CA GLU A 102 -21.21 -6.27 -2.40
C GLU A 102 -21.44 -4.77 -2.29
N GLU A 103 -22.04 -4.28 -1.21
CA GLU A 103 -22.25 -2.86 -1.00
C GLU A 103 -20.92 -2.12 -0.79
N VAL A 104 -20.00 -2.72 -0.06
CA VAL A 104 -18.66 -2.18 0.15
C VAL A 104 -17.91 -2.14 -1.17
N LEU A 105 -17.95 -3.23 -1.93
CA LEU A 105 -17.31 -3.31 -3.24
C LEU A 105 -17.82 -2.20 -4.17
N ALA A 106 -19.13 -2.03 -4.25
CA ALA A 106 -19.74 -1.01 -5.10
C ALA A 106 -19.31 0.41 -4.70
N HIS A 107 -19.25 0.69 -3.41
CA HIS A 107 -18.80 1.98 -2.90
C HIS A 107 -17.37 2.29 -3.33
N TYR A 108 -16.46 1.33 -3.16
CA TYR A 108 -15.05 1.56 -3.42
C TYR A 108 -14.67 1.52 -4.91
N LYS A 109 -15.50 0.92 -5.74
CA LYS A 109 -15.27 0.95 -7.20
C LYS A 109 -15.34 2.35 -7.80
N GLN A 110 -15.92 3.31 -7.11
CA GLN A 110 -15.91 4.69 -7.59
C GLN A 110 -14.53 5.36 -7.45
N TYR A 111 -13.63 4.80 -6.64
CA TYR A 111 -12.30 5.37 -6.40
C TYR A 111 -11.20 4.66 -7.19
N VAL A 112 -11.34 3.38 -7.43
CA VAL A 112 -10.27 2.55 -7.99
C VAL A 112 -10.88 1.31 -8.67
N GLN A 113 -10.19 0.80 -9.68
CA GLN A 113 -10.55 -0.49 -10.26
C GLN A 113 -10.26 -1.60 -9.24
N ILE A 114 -11.21 -2.50 -9.01
CA ILE A 114 -11.07 -3.57 -8.02
C ILE A 114 -11.19 -4.92 -8.68
N GLU A 115 -10.22 -5.79 -8.39
CA GLU A 115 -10.24 -7.20 -8.75
C GLU A 115 -10.42 -8.04 -7.49
N THR A 116 -11.28 -9.05 -7.58
CA THR A 116 -11.49 -10.00 -6.48
C THR A 116 -10.88 -11.36 -6.83
N VAL A 117 -10.29 -11.99 -5.85
CA VAL A 117 -9.64 -13.29 -6.02
C VAL A 117 -10.13 -14.33 -5.02
#